data_97f7b42c9377ece29a519b25c26f1f1d
#
_entry.id   97f7b42c9377ece29a519b25c26f1f1d
#
_cell.length_a   1.000
_cell.length_b   1.000
_cell.length_c   1.000
_cell.angle_alpha   90.00
_cell.angle_beta   90.00
_cell.angle_gamma   90.00
#
_symmetry.space_group_name_H-M   'P 1'
#
loop_
_entity.id
_entity.type
_entity.pdbx_description
1 polymer ?
#
loop_
_entity_poly.entity_id
_entity_poly.type
_entity_poly.pdbx_seq_one_letter_code
_entity_poly.pdbx_strand_id
1 'polypeptide(L)'
;LRLRQSGAEIAWQGSDLTAEMSPWNLQAIRFASAGEHNLWLQTLQQQGQWRLATIGLAGEFSIHQNGALKEVHAELGQPDAALPGGVAVAASHATLGLAMPETAPVDYSQPFARITLDLSQAVLPQGTRLLTADPIDQASLDATIRGPLAAPLAQSLDQSQPPPPPPSLAQILAAWRDTGGDVEVEHFSFAQGPLAASGEATLALDGDLQLLGAGTVTTTGLSDAVEILLKDGLIPADRALLARTTVQALERLGEDGKKQAKFALSVQNRIVSFGPAPLLTLPPIVWP
;
A
#
# COMPACT_ATOMS: atom_id res chain seq x y z
N LEU A 1 -24.18 7.39 -6.00
CA LEU A 1 -24.50 6.23 -5.16
C LEU A 1 -24.01 6.47 -3.74
N ARG A 2 -24.79 6.13 -2.75
CA ARG A 2 -24.38 6.13 -1.34
C ARG A 2 -24.76 4.81 -0.72
N LEU A 3 -23.78 4.17 -0.10
CA LEU A 3 -23.96 2.91 0.63
C LEU A 3 -23.58 3.13 2.08
N ARG A 4 -24.47 2.75 3.00
CA ARG A 4 -24.22 2.77 4.44
C ARG A 4 -24.27 1.33 4.95
N GLN A 5 -23.20 0.87 5.54
CA GLN A 5 -23.12 -0.44 6.16
C GLN A 5 -22.35 -0.34 7.47
N SER A 6 -22.94 -0.84 8.55
CA SER A 6 -22.33 -1.09 9.88
C SER A 6 -21.15 -0.17 10.28
N GLY A 7 -21.38 1.15 10.30
CA GLY A 7 -20.38 2.11 10.80
C GLY A 7 -19.50 2.75 9.71
N ALA A 8 -19.75 2.48 8.45
CA ALA A 8 -19.07 3.16 7.33
C ALA A 8 -20.08 3.71 6.31
N GLU A 9 -19.77 4.86 5.74
CA GLU A 9 -20.48 5.43 4.59
C GLU A 9 -19.51 5.49 3.41
N ILE A 10 -19.90 4.85 2.31
CA ILE A 10 -19.21 4.95 1.03
C ILE A 10 -20.11 5.79 0.11
N ALA A 11 -19.58 6.88 -0.37
CA ALA A 11 -20.25 7.70 -1.38
C ALA A 11 -19.44 7.72 -2.66
N TRP A 12 -20.10 7.47 -3.79
CA TRP A 12 -19.52 7.55 -5.11
C TRP A 12 -20.32 8.53 -5.96
N GLN A 13 -19.62 9.42 -6.63
CA GLN A 13 -20.13 10.34 -7.64
C GLN A 13 -19.23 10.24 -8.85
N GLY A 14 -19.80 10.03 -10.02
CA GLY A 14 -19.02 9.87 -11.24
C GLY A 14 -19.87 10.09 -12.47
N SER A 15 -19.20 10.15 -13.59
CA SER A 15 -19.76 10.18 -14.93
C SER A 15 -20.36 8.82 -15.30
N ASP A 16 -20.85 8.72 -16.50
CA ASP A 16 -21.44 7.50 -17.03
C ASP A 16 -20.42 6.34 -16.93
N LEU A 17 -20.83 5.29 -16.24
CA LEU A 17 -20.10 4.05 -16.10
C LEU A 17 -20.79 2.98 -16.97
N THR A 18 -20.07 2.44 -17.93
CA THR A 18 -20.50 1.26 -18.67
C THR A 18 -20.08 0.01 -17.92
N ALA A 19 -20.98 -0.94 -17.77
CA ALA A 19 -20.68 -2.25 -17.24
C ALA A 19 -21.12 -3.31 -18.26
N GLU A 20 -20.22 -4.22 -18.58
CA GLU A 20 -20.43 -5.27 -19.57
C GLU A 20 -20.18 -6.64 -18.93
N MET A 21 -21.05 -7.56 -19.21
CA MET A 21 -20.96 -8.95 -18.79
C MET A 21 -21.18 -9.88 -19.99
N SER A 22 -20.29 -10.85 -20.14
CA SER A 22 -20.44 -11.84 -21.19
C SER A 22 -21.53 -12.86 -20.81
N PRO A 23 -22.46 -13.18 -21.70
CA PRO A 23 -23.45 -14.25 -21.47
C PRO A 23 -22.83 -15.62 -21.19
N TRP A 24 -21.58 -15.82 -21.63
CA TRP A 24 -20.82 -17.05 -21.46
C TRP A 24 -19.93 -17.04 -20.21
N ASN A 25 -19.80 -15.87 -19.56
CA ASN A 25 -19.04 -15.72 -18.32
C ASN A 25 -19.75 -14.73 -17.40
N LEU A 26 -20.71 -15.22 -16.67
CA LEU A 26 -21.52 -14.42 -15.73
C LEU A 26 -20.77 -14.09 -14.42
N GLN A 27 -19.56 -14.60 -14.26
CA GLN A 27 -18.73 -14.38 -13.06
C GLN A 27 -17.79 -13.19 -13.21
N ALA A 28 -17.66 -12.60 -14.40
CA ALA A 28 -16.79 -11.46 -14.64
C ALA A 28 -17.59 -10.29 -15.23
N ILE A 29 -17.38 -9.11 -14.66
CA ILE A 29 -18.00 -7.86 -15.10
C ILE A 29 -16.88 -6.88 -15.39
N ARG A 30 -16.84 -6.39 -16.62
CA ARG A 30 -15.96 -5.30 -17.04
C ARG A 30 -16.69 -3.99 -16.84
N PHE A 31 -15.94 -2.98 -16.43
CA PHE A 31 -16.44 -1.63 -16.29
C PHE A 31 -15.47 -0.63 -16.91
N ALA A 32 -16.03 0.44 -17.48
CA ALA A 32 -15.23 1.51 -18.06
C ALA A 32 -15.98 2.83 -18.01
N SER A 33 -15.25 3.92 -17.79
CA SER A 33 -15.70 5.28 -17.90
C SER A 33 -14.54 6.20 -18.26
N ALA A 34 -14.75 7.16 -19.12
CA ALA A 34 -13.76 8.16 -19.48
C ALA A 34 -13.89 9.46 -18.66
N GLY A 35 -14.91 9.56 -17.82
CA GLY A 35 -15.21 10.78 -17.06
C GLY A 35 -14.58 10.83 -15.68
N GLU A 36 -14.97 11.85 -14.95
CA GLU A 36 -14.50 12.05 -13.57
C GLU A 36 -15.27 11.18 -12.58
N HIS A 37 -14.53 10.59 -11.64
CA HIS A 37 -15.09 9.83 -10.54
C HIS A 37 -14.51 10.31 -9.23
N ASN A 38 -15.38 10.43 -8.23
CA ASN A 38 -15.01 10.76 -6.86
C ASN A 38 -15.59 9.69 -5.93
N LEU A 39 -14.74 9.08 -5.15
CA LEU A 39 -15.08 8.10 -4.12
C LEU A 39 -14.73 8.69 -2.76
N TRP A 40 -15.65 8.63 -1.84
CA TRP A 40 -15.45 8.99 -0.44
C TRP A 40 -15.75 7.78 0.44
N LEU A 41 -14.87 7.53 1.36
CA LEU A 41 -15.07 6.58 2.44
C LEU A 41 -14.97 7.31 3.76
N GLN A 42 -16.04 7.31 4.53
CA GLN A 42 -16.10 7.86 5.86
C GLN A 42 -16.51 6.78 6.84
N THR A 43 -15.73 6.57 7.89
CA THR A 43 -16.11 5.70 8.99
C THR A 43 -16.75 6.54 10.10
N LEU A 44 -17.77 6.02 10.76
CA LEU A 44 -18.48 6.74 11.83
C LEU A 44 -17.62 6.99 13.07
N GLN A 45 -16.50 6.27 13.19
CA GLN A 45 -15.58 6.37 14.33
C GLN A 45 -14.38 7.30 14.07
N GLN A 46 -14.15 7.73 12.82
CA GLN A 46 -13.02 8.59 12.45
C GLN A 46 -13.46 9.99 12.08
N GLN A 47 -12.75 10.99 12.62
CA GLN A 47 -12.73 12.35 12.11
C GLN A 47 -11.82 12.44 10.86
N GLY A 48 -12.09 11.65 9.85
CA GLY A 48 -11.30 11.65 8.63
C GLY A 48 -12.06 11.02 7.48
N GLN A 49 -11.94 11.65 6.32
CA GLN A 49 -12.56 11.20 5.09
C GLN A 49 -11.45 10.74 4.14
N TRP A 50 -11.55 9.52 3.66
CA TRP A 50 -10.77 9.06 2.53
C TRP A 50 -11.43 9.59 1.26
N ARG A 51 -10.65 10.16 0.39
CA ARG A 51 -11.14 10.61 -0.91
C ARG A 51 -10.22 10.04 -1.98
N LEU A 52 -10.82 9.48 -3.02
CA LEU A 52 -10.14 9.14 -4.25
C LEU A 52 -10.88 9.84 -5.40
N ALA A 53 -10.18 10.71 -6.11
CA ALA A 53 -10.63 11.29 -7.37
C ALA A 53 -9.83 10.66 -8.52
N THR A 54 -10.48 10.43 -9.67
CA THR A 54 -9.81 9.90 -10.87
C THR A 54 -10.50 10.41 -12.13
N ILE A 55 -9.75 10.57 -13.19
CA ILE A 55 -10.25 10.86 -14.54
C ILE A 55 -10.01 9.64 -15.40
N GLY A 56 -11.09 8.96 -15.75
CA GLY A 56 -11.01 7.65 -16.38
C GLY A 56 -10.86 6.52 -15.36
N LEU A 57 -11.71 5.54 -15.52
CA LEU A 57 -11.76 4.34 -14.71
C LEU A 57 -12.09 3.16 -15.63
N ALA A 58 -11.24 2.15 -15.62
CA ALA A 58 -11.52 0.90 -16.34
C ALA A 58 -11.11 -0.28 -15.48
N GLY A 59 -11.71 -1.43 -15.74
CA GLY A 59 -11.31 -2.63 -15.00
C GLY A 59 -12.28 -3.78 -15.15
N GLU A 60 -12.01 -4.80 -14.37
CA GLU A 60 -12.81 -6.00 -14.29
C GLU A 60 -12.89 -6.46 -12.84
N PHE A 61 -14.03 -6.93 -12.42
CA PHE A 61 -14.12 -7.73 -11.20
C PHE A 61 -14.77 -9.08 -11.51
N SER A 62 -14.35 -10.08 -10.79
CA SER A 62 -14.89 -11.43 -10.90
C SER A 62 -15.30 -11.98 -9.53
N ILE A 63 -16.21 -12.91 -9.54
CA ILE A 63 -16.74 -13.57 -8.35
C ILE A 63 -16.51 -15.08 -8.42
N HIS A 64 -16.33 -15.72 -7.28
CA HIS A 64 -16.31 -17.17 -7.14
C HIS A 64 -17.72 -17.77 -7.34
N GLN A 65 -17.80 -19.08 -7.47
CA GLN A 65 -19.09 -19.78 -7.63
C GLN A 65 -20.03 -19.59 -6.43
N ASN A 66 -19.46 -19.40 -5.24
CA ASN A 66 -20.19 -19.10 -4.00
C ASN A 66 -20.66 -17.63 -3.90
N GLY A 67 -20.37 -16.78 -4.89
CA GLY A 67 -20.73 -15.37 -4.92
C GLY A 67 -19.73 -14.44 -4.20
N ALA A 68 -18.67 -14.98 -3.59
CA ALA A 68 -17.63 -14.15 -2.97
C ALA A 68 -16.76 -13.47 -4.03
N LEU A 69 -16.20 -12.31 -3.70
CA LEU A 69 -15.25 -11.61 -4.57
C LEU A 69 -14.04 -12.51 -4.82
N LYS A 70 -13.68 -12.69 -6.08
CA LYS A 70 -12.51 -13.44 -6.51
C LYS A 70 -11.35 -12.51 -6.84
N GLU A 71 -11.61 -11.54 -7.70
CA GLU A 71 -10.57 -10.66 -8.21
C GLU A 71 -11.15 -9.31 -8.62
N VAL A 72 -10.40 -8.26 -8.40
CA VAL A 72 -10.63 -6.92 -8.94
C VAL A 72 -9.35 -6.46 -9.60
N HIS A 73 -9.48 -5.97 -10.82
CA HIS A 73 -8.42 -5.24 -11.49
C HIS A 73 -8.99 -3.89 -11.92
N ALA A 74 -8.31 -2.80 -11.56
CA ALA A 74 -8.76 -1.45 -11.87
C ALA A 74 -7.60 -0.59 -12.35
N GLU A 75 -7.84 0.13 -13.42
CA GLU A 75 -6.96 1.14 -13.99
C GLU A 75 -7.57 2.51 -13.75
N LEU A 76 -6.78 3.42 -13.18
CA LEU A 76 -7.17 4.77 -12.81
C LEU A 76 -6.31 5.77 -13.58
N GLY A 77 -6.95 6.64 -14.34
CA GLY A 77 -6.27 7.76 -14.97
C GLY A 77 -6.25 8.96 -14.02
N GLN A 78 -5.09 9.57 -13.86
CA GLN A 78 -4.86 10.75 -13.02
C GLN A 78 -5.50 10.63 -11.62
N PRO A 79 -5.21 9.56 -10.86
CA PRO A 79 -5.74 9.43 -9.51
C PRO A 79 -5.17 10.48 -8.57
N ASP A 80 -6.04 11.01 -7.70
CA ASP A 80 -5.74 11.92 -6.59
C ASP A 80 -6.38 11.34 -5.34
N ALA A 81 -5.57 10.78 -4.47
CA ALA A 81 -6.00 10.14 -3.23
C ALA A 81 -5.62 11.02 -2.04
N ALA A 82 -6.61 11.38 -1.22
CA ALA A 82 -6.41 12.04 0.04
C ALA A 82 -6.79 11.09 1.20
N LEU A 83 -5.85 10.89 2.10
CA LEU A 83 -5.96 10.02 3.27
C LEU A 83 -6.27 10.86 4.52
N PRO A 84 -6.92 10.28 5.55
CA PRO A 84 -7.02 10.90 6.86
C PRO A 84 -5.62 11.27 7.38
N GLY A 85 -5.51 12.48 7.97
CA GLY A 85 -4.20 12.99 8.42
C GLY A 85 -3.50 13.91 7.42
N GLY A 86 -4.13 14.19 6.25
CA GLY A 86 -3.62 15.19 5.30
C GLY A 86 -2.59 14.65 4.31
N VAL A 87 -2.38 13.35 4.29
CA VAL A 87 -1.54 12.73 3.27
C VAL A 87 -2.32 12.67 1.95
N ALA A 88 -1.80 13.30 0.90
CA ALA A 88 -2.36 13.25 -0.43
C ALA A 88 -1.33 12.69 -1.41
N VAL A 89 -1.75 11.82 -2.32
CA VAL A 89 -0.91 11.24 -3.36
C VAL A 89 -1.65 11.38 -4.68
N ALA A 90 -1.03 12.06 -5.63
CA ALA A 90 -1.54 12.12 -7.00
C ALA A 90 -0.59 11.36 -7.93
N ALA A 91 -1.12 10.77 -9.01
CA ALA A 91 -0.31 10.10 -10.01
C ALA A 91 -0.88 10.35 -11.41
N SER A 92 -0.08 10.13 -12.44
CA SER A 92 -0.60 10.19 -13.81
C SER A 92 -1.43 8.94 -14.16
N HIS A 93 -1.08 7.82 -13.57
CA HIS A 93 -1.76 6.53 -13.77
C HIS A 93 -1.57 5.64 -12.55
N ALA A 94 -2.58 4.84 -12.23
CA ALA A 94 -2.49 3.79 -11.23
C ALA A 94 -3.20 2.53 -11.71
N THR A 95 -2.61 1.37 -11.42
CA THR A 95 -3.23 0.07 -11.58
C THR A 95 -3.35 -0.58 -10.21
N LEU A 96 -4.53 -1.06 -9.88
CA LEU A 96 -4.84 -1.74 -8.64
C LEU A 96 -5.31 -3.15 -8.92
N GLY A 97 -4.77 -4.12 -8.22
CA GLY A 97 -5.25 -5.49 -8.22
C GLY A 97 -5.57 -5.96 -6.81
N LEU A 98 -6.64 -6.73 -6.67
CA LEU A 98 -7.00 -7.44 -5.44
C LEU A 98 -7.47 -8.83 -5.83
N ALA A 99 -6.83 -9.87 -5.29
CA ALA A 99 -7.28 -11.23 -5.46
C ALA A 99 -7.57 -11.86 -4.09
N MET A 100 -8.66 -12.59 -3.98
CA MET A 100 -9.10 -13.24 -2.75
C MET A 100 -9.36 -14.73 -2.99
N PRO A 101 -9.01 -15.63 -2.07
CA PRO A 101 -9.31 -17.05 -2.20
C PRO A 101 -10.82 -17.30 -2.07
N GLU A 102 -11.28 -18.44 -2.59
CA GLU A 102 -12.69 -18.83 -2.51
C GLU A 102 -13.16 -19.10 -1.08
N THR A 103 -12.26 -19.59 -0.24
CA THR A 103 -12.51 -19.87 1.17
C THR A 103 -11.65 -18.98 2.04
N ALA A 104 -12.24 -18.44 3.10
CA ALA A 104 -11.47 -17.66 4.06
C ALA A 104 -10.36 -18.51 4.70
N PRO A 105 -9.17 -17.94 4.95
CA PRO A 105 -8.09 -18.63 5.63
C PRO A 105 -8.49 -19.05 7.03
N VAL A 106 -8.05 -20.24 7.43
CA VAL A 106 -8.31 -20.79 8.78
C VAL A 106 -7.09 -20.70 9.68
N ASP A 107 -5.91 -20.47 9.11
CA ASP A 107 -4.66 -20.29 9.84
C ASP A 107 -3.79 -19.18 9.21
N TYR A 108 -2.69 -18.85 9.90
CA TYR A 108 -1.80 -17.74 9.51
C TYR A 108 -0.99 -18.01 8.24
N SER A 109 -0.85 -19.26 7.81
CA SER A 109 -0.05 -19.60 6.63
C SER A 109 -0.80 -19.40 5.32
N GLN A 110 -2.12 -19.25 5.39
CA GLN A 110 -2.98 -19.17 4.22
C GLN A 110 -3.20 -17.72 3.79
N PRO A 111 -3.22 -17.45 2.46
CA PRO A 111 -3.47 -16.11 1.96
C PRO A 111 -4.92 -15.69 2.25
N PHE A 112 -5.08 -14.48 2.77
CA PHE A 112 -6.37 -13.78 2.85
C PHE A 112 -6.63 -12.99 1.58
N ALA A 113 -5.64 -12.24 1.12
CA ALA A 113 -5.73 -11.43 -0.09
C ALA A 113 -4.35 -11.18 -0.69
N ARG A 114 -4.27 -11.06 -2.01
CA ARG A 114 -3.12 -10.51 -2.72
C ARG A 114 -3.46 -9.15 -3.26
N ILE A 115 -2.58 -8.19 -3.08
CA ILE A 115 -2.74 -6.81 -3.51
C ILE A 115 -1.59 -6.48 -4.46
N THR A 116 -1.93 -5.93 -5.62
CA THR A 116 -0.95 -5.35 -6.54
C THR A 116 -1.25 -3.88 -6.74
N LEU A 117 -0.21 -3.06 -6.80
CA LEU A 117 -0.29 -1.63 -7.05
C LEU A 117 0.84 -1.22 -7.98
N ASP A 118 0.51 -0.51 -9.05
CA ASP A 118 1.48 0.16 -9.88
C ASP A 118 1.10 1.64 -9.99
N LEU A 119 2.07 2.52 -9.80
CA LEU A 119 1.92 3.96 -9.91
C LEU A 119 2.94 4.52 -10.89
N SER A 120 2.53 5.47 -11.72
CA SER A 120 3.40 6.20 -12.61
C SER A 120 3.31 7.70 -12.34
N GLN A 121 4.45 8.38 -12.30
CA GLN A 121 4.57 9.83 -12.08
C GLN A 121 3.81 10.26 -10.83
N ALA A 122 4.09 9.61 -9.70
CA ALA A 122 3.40 9.90 -8.44
C ALA A 122 4.00 11.14 -7.77
N VAL A 123 3.12 12.04 -7.35
CA VAL A 123 3.47 13.28 -6.64
C VAL A 123 3.08 13.13 -5.18
N LEU A 124 4.05 13.32 -4.30
CA LEU A 124 3.84 13.29 -2.86
C LEU A 124 3.39 14.66 -2.34
N PRO A 125 2.75 14.72 -1.16
CA PRO A 125 2.31 15.98 -0.55
C PRO A 125 3.46 16.97 -0.39
N GLN A 126 3.12 18.25 -0.44
CA GLN A 126 4.09 19.32 -0.17
C GLN A 126 4.73 19.12 1.22
N GLY A 127 6.06 19.15 1.25
CA GLY A 127 6.85 18.89 2.46
C GLY A 127 7.33 17.46 2.64
N THR A 128 6.79 16.50 1.90
CA THR A 128 7.34 15.15 1.83
C THR A 128 8.39 15.10 0.72
N ARG A 129 9.66 15.04 1.10
CA ARG A 129 10.76 14.85 0.13
C ARG A 129 11.35 13.49 0.38
N LEU A 130 11.37 12.63 -0.64
CA LEU A 130 12.15 11.40 -0.59
C LEU A 130 13.60 11.70 -1.00
N LEU A 131 13.84 12.05 -2.24
CA LEU A 131 15.16 12.40 -2.79
C LEU A 131 15.15 13.80 -3.39
N THR A 132 14.17 14.06 -4.25
CA THR A 132 14.03 15.33 -4.97
C THR A 132 12.60 15.84 -4.82
N ALA A 133 12.32 17.05 -5.32
CA ALA A 133 10.95 17.55 -5.43
C ALA A 133 10.22 16.98 -6.66
N ASP A 134 10.92 16.19 -7.50
CA ASP A 134 10.38 15.61 -8.70
C ASP A 134 9.40 14.47 -8.37
N PRO A 135 8.46 14.18 -9.26
CA PRO A 135 7.59 13.00 -9.12
C PRO A 135 8.39 11.69 -9.00
N ILE A 136 7.79 10.72 -8.35
CA ILE A 136 8.23 9.34 -8.41
C ILE A 136 7.92 8.82 -9.81
N ASP A 137 8.92 8.41 -10.56
CA ASP A 137 8.74 7.94 -11.94
C ASP A 137 7.87 6.71 -12.00
N GLN A 138 8.19 5.72 -11.15
CA GLN A 138 7.44 4.48 -10.99
C GLN A 138 7.51 3.98 -9.56
N ALA A 139 6.41 3.40 -9.09
CA ALA A 139 6.37 2.62 -7.87
C ALA A 139 5.46 1.40 -8.09
N SER A 140 5.88 0.23 -7.64
CA SER A 140 5.07 -0.98 -7.68
C SER A 140 5.13 -1.72 -6.36
N LEU A 141 4.06 -2.44 -6.07
CA LEU A 141 3.92 -3.31 -4.91
C LEU A 141 3.15 -4.56 -5.32
N ASP A 142 3.66 -5.71 -4.92
CA ASP A 142 2.99 -6.99 -4.95
C ASP A 142 3.11 -7.61 -3.57
N ALA A 143 1.99 -7.79 -2.89
CA ALA A 143 1.97 -8.22 -1.50
C ALA A 143 0.79 -9.16 -1.21
N THR A 144 1.05 -10.16 -0.39
CA THR A 144 0.06 -11.11 0.10
C THR A 144 -0.18 -10.89 1.59
N ILE A 145 -1.41 -10.59 1.95
CA ILE A 145 -1.87 -10.59 3.35
C ILE A 145 -2.18 -12.03 3.73
N ARG A 146 -1.58 -12.54 4.78
CA ARG A 146 -1.81 -13.88 5.30
C ARG A 146 -2.52 -13.87 6.64
N GLY A 147 -3.21 -14.96 6.90
CA GLY A 147 -3.94 -15.16 8.14
C GLY A 147 -5.38 -14.68 8.10
N PRO A 148 -6.20 -15.11 9.06
CA PRO A 148 -7.64 -14.84 9.10
C PRO A 148 -7.92 -13.39 9.48
N LEU A 149 -7.95 -12.49 8.49
CA LEU A 149 -8.39 -11.10 8.64
C LEU A 149 -9.92 -11.03 8.60
N ALA A 150 -10.60 -11.83 9.41
CA ALA A 150 -12.03 -11.76 9.53
C ALA A 150 -12.41 -10.83 10.69
N ALA A 151 -13.33 -9.89 10.43
CA ALA A 151 -14.02 -9.24 11.54
C ALA A 151 -14.63 -10.35 12.42
N PRO A 152 -14.44 -10.35 13.72
CA PRO A 152 -15.14 -11.26 14.60
C PRO A 152 -16.64 -10.99 14.42
N LEU A 153 -17.27 -11.78 13.55
CA LEU A 153 -18.71 -11.75 13.38
C LEU A 153 -19.27 -12.09 14.74
N ALA A 154 -20.03 -11.18 15.30
CA ALA A 154 -20.62 -11.30 16.61
C ALA A 154 -21.34 -12.65 16.74
N GLN A 155 -20.79 -13.52 17.53
CA GLN A 155 -21.36 -14.83 17.88
C GLN A 155 -22.45 -14.64 18.94
N SER A 156 -23.44 -13.84 18.69
CA SER A 156 -24.65 -13.86 19.50
C SER A 156 -25.86 -14.13 18.62
N LEU A 157 -26.18 -15.39 18.50
CA LEU A 157 -27.48 -15.86 17.97
C LEU A 157 -28.63 -15.59 18.96
N ASP A 158 -28.39 -14.90 20.05
CA ASP A 158 -29.43 -14.48 20.99
C ASP A 158 -30.12 -13.23 20.44
N GLN A 159 -31.20 -13.44 19.74
CA GLN A 159 -32.05 -12.39 19.12
C GLN A 159 -32.72 -11.48 20.16
N SER A 160 -32.53 -11.72 21.45
CA SER A 160 -33.11 -10.90 22.53
C SER A 160 -32.23 -9.72 22.96
N GLN A 161 -30.97 -9.65 22.50
CA GLN A 161 -30.08 -8.53 22.77
C GLN A 161 -29.79 -7.72 21.49
N PRO A 162 -29.63 -6.39 21.59
CA PRO A 162 -29.19 -5.59 20.44
C PRO A 162 -27.82 -6.10 19.98
N PRO A 163 -27.58 -6.19 18.64
CA PRO A 163 -26.30 -6.66 18.12
C PRO A 163 -25.17 -5.80 18.70
N PRO A 164 -24.04 -6.40 19.13
CA PRO A 164 -22.91 -5.63 19.61
C PRO A 164 -22.42 -4.69 18.50
N PRO A 165 -21.83 -3.55 18.86
CA PRO A 165 -21.26 -2.65 17.87
C PRO A 165 -20.19 -3.40 17.06
N PRO A 166 -20.03 -3.09 15.74
CA PRO A 166 -19.01 -3.70 14.93
C PRO A 166 -17.62 -3.40 15.54
N PRO A 167 -16.67 -4.36 15.49
CA PRO A 167 -15.33 -4.15 16.01
C PRO A 167 -14.65 -3.00 15.25
N SER A 168 -13.83 -2.23 15.96
CA SER A 168 -12.99 -1.22 15.32
C SER A 168 -11.90 -1.88 14.45
N LEU A 169 -11.33 -1.12 13.51
CA LEU A 169 -10.21 -1.62 12.70
C LEU A 169 -9.03 -2.05 13.59
N ALA A 170 -8.74 -1.29 14.64
CA ALA A 170 -7.70 -1.65 15.59
C ALA A 170 -7.97 -3.01 16.28
N GLN A 171 -9.21 -3.31 16.64
CA GLN A 171 -9.58 -4.61 17.20
C GLN A 171 -9.42 -5.76 16.18
N ILE A 172 -9.80 -5.51 14.92
CA ILE A 172 -9.63 -6.49 13.83
C ILE A 172 -8.14 -6.78 13.61
N LEU A 173 -7.32 -5.74 13.54
CA LEU A 173 -5.88 -5.85 13.33
C LEU A 173 -5.18 -6.50 14.52
N ALA A 174 -5.61 -6.21 15.76
CA ALA A 174 -5.09 -6.87 16.95
C ALA A 174 -5.38 -8.37 16.92
N ALA A 175 -6.62 -8.76 16.61
CA ALA A 175 -7.00 -10.16 16.48
C ALA A 175 -6.20 -10.87 15.38
N TRP A 176 -6.03 -10.23 14.22
CA TRP A 176 -5.24 -10.75 13.11
C TRP A 176 -3.76 -10.93 13.49
N ARG A 177 -3.14 -9.94 14.13
CA ARG A 177 -1.79 -10.03 14.69
C ARG A 177 -1.66 -11.20 15.67
N ASP A 178 -2.61 -11.34 16.59
CA ASP A 178 -2.59 -12.36 17.65
C ASP A 178 -2.72 -13.79 17.09
N THR A 179 -3.28 -13.93 15.89
CA THR A 179 -3.30 -15.20 15.15
C THR A 179 -2.04 -15.43 14.31
N GLY A 180 -1.04 -14.55 14.39
CA GLY A 180 0.21 -14.68 13.63
C GLY A 180 0.11 -14.16 12.19
N GLY A 181 -0.87 -13.29 11.91
CA GLY A 181 -1.02 -12.68 10.59
C GLY A 181 0.17 -11.81 10.20
N ASP A 182 0.52 -11.86 8.94
CA ASP A 182 1.61 -11.08 8.32
C ASP A 182 1.25 -10.57 6.92
N VAL A 183 2.10 -9.70 6.41
CA VAL A 183 2.08 -9.24 5.01
C VAL A 183 3.40 -9.63 4.39
N GLU A 184 3.36 -10.53 3.43
CA GLU A 184 4.49 -10.84 2.59
C GLU A 184 4.52 -9.90 1.39
N VAL A 185 5.51 -9.04 1.32
CA VAL A 185 5.81 -8.21 0.15
C VAL A 185 6.72 -9.04 -0.75
N GLU A 186 6.14 -9.68 -1.74
CA GLU A 186 6.85 -10.55 -2.68
C GLU A 186 7.74 -9.73 -3.61
N HIS A 187 7.28 -8.53 -3.94
CA HIS A 187 8.04 -7.58 -4.72
C HIS A 187 7.57 -6.14 -4.46
N PHE A 188 8.52 -5.25 -4.30
CA PHE A 188 8.29 -3.83 -4.47
C PHE A 188 9.34 -3.22 -5.38
N SER A 189 8.99 -2.18 -6.09
CA SER A 189 9.95 -1.37 -6.83
C SER A 189 9.62 0.11 -6.69
N PHE A 190 10.66 0.93 -6.85
CA PHE A 190 10.58 2.37 -6.75
C PHE A 190 11.65 2.98 -7.64
N ALA A 191 11.31 4.02 -8.39
CA ALA A 191 12.26 4.78 -9.19
C ALA A 191 11.94 6.27 -9.08
N GLN A 192 12.98 7.09 -8.82
CA GLN A 192 12.90 8.54 -8.82
C GLN A 192 14.23 9.12 -9.31
N GLY A 193 14.23 9.71 -10.49
CA GLY A 193 15.45 10.20 -11.14
C GLY A 193 16.49 9.08 -11.30
N PRO A 194 17.73 9.25 -10.80
CA PRO A 194 18.77 8.23 -10.93
C PRO A 194 18.60 7.06 -9.97
N LEU A 195 17.86 7.21 -8.87
CA LEU A 195 17.67 6.16 -7.87
C LEU A 195 16.59 5.20 -8.31
N ALA A 196 16.92 3.93 -8.34
CA ALA A 196 15.94 2.87 -8.34
C ALA A 196 16.20 1.91 -7.19
N ALA A 197 15.14 1.40 -6.59
CA ALA A 197 15.16 0.41 -5.52
C ALA A 197 14.14 -0.68 -5.80
N SER A 198 14.47 -1.90 -5.46
CA SER A 198 13.53 -3.03 -5.50
C SER A 198 13.87 -4.01 -4.39
N GLY A 199 12.89 -4.83 -4.01
CA GLY A 199 13.13 -5.78 -2.93
C GLY A 199 11.90 -6.58 -2.55
N GLU A 200 12.06 -7.25 -1.43
CA GLU A 200 11.08 -8.12 -0.79
C GLU A 200 11.09 -7.88 0.72
N ALA A 201 10.00 -8.13 1.41
CA ALA A 201 9.91 -7.94 2.85
C ALA A 201 8.80 -8.80 3.47
N THR A 202 8.94 -9.12 4.74
CA THR A 202 7.85 -9.64 5.56
C THR A 202 7.55 -8.63 6.66
N LEU A 203 6.29 -8.21 6.75
CA LEU A 203 5.81 -7.21 7.69
C LEU A 203 4.73 -7.81 8.59
N ALA A 204 4.73 -7.42 9.84
CA ALA A 204 3.71 -7.77 10.83
C ALA A 204 3.38 -6.53 11.67
N LEU A 205 2.49 -6.67 12.63
CA LEU A 205 2.20 -5.64 13.64
C LEU A 205 2.74 -6.06 15.00
N ASP A 206 3.31 -5.11 15.72
CA ASP A 206 3.74 -5.30 17.10
C ASP A 206 2.58 -5.15 18.11
N GLY A 207 2.88 -5.21 19.41
CA GLY A 207 1.89 -5.08 20.49
C GLY A 207 1.10 -3.76 20.45
N ASP A 208 1.70 -2.70 19.95
CA ASP A 208 1.10 -1.37 19.80
C ASP A 208 0.52 -1.14 18.40
N LEU A 209 0.37 -2.20 17.61
CA LEU A 209 -0.08 -2.18 16.20
C LEU A 209 0.80 -1.28 15.32
N GLN A 210 2.09 -1.17 15.64
CA GLN A 210 3.06 -0.52 14.78
C GLN A 210 3.76 -1.55 13.88
N LEU A 211 4.35 -1.09 12.78
CA LEU A 211 5.05 -1.97 11.83
C LEU A 211 6.25 -2.64 12.49
N LEU A 212 6.34 -3.94 12.30
CA LEU A 212 7.45 -4.82 12.64
C LEU A 212 7.80 -5.64 11.40
N GLY A 213 9.08 -5.75 11.05
CA GLY A 213 9.45 -6.61 9.94
C GLY A 213 10.87 -6.44 9.44
N ALA A 214 11.18 -7.18 8.40
CA ALA A 214 12.48 -7.12 7.73
C ALA A 214 12.34 -7.42 6.24
N GLY A 215 13.30 -6.92 5.47
CA GLY A 215 13.33 -7.15 4.04
C GLY A 215 14.73 -6.97 3.46
N THR A 216 14.84 -7.31 2.19
CA THR A 216 16.05 -7.11 1.40
C THR A 216 15.75 -6.06 0.32
N VAL A 217 16.64 -5.10 0.20
CA VAL A 217 16.54 -4.02 -0.80
C VAL A 217 17.78 -4.03 -1.67
N THR A 218 17.58 -3.95 -2.97
CA THR A 218 18.62 -3.71 -3.96
C THR A 218 18.41 -2.34 -4.56
N THR A 219 19.44 -1.50 -4.59
CA THR A 219 19.38 -0.15 -5.15
C THR A 219 20.38 0.03 -6.26
N THR A 220 20.03 0.85 -7.24
CA THR A 220 20.93 1.37 -8.28
C THR A 220 20.89 2.89 -8.30
N GLY A 221 21.95 3.55 -8.80
CA GLY A 221 22.02 5.01 -8.87
C GLY A 221 22.25 5.71 -7.52
N LEU A 222 22.68 4.98 -6.49
CA LEU A 222 22.83 5.52 -5.14
C LEU A 222 23.89 6.63 -5.08
N SER A 223 25.00 6.49 -5.82
CA SER A 223 26.05 7.53 -5.94
C SER A 223 25.48 8.83 -6.51
N ASP A 224 24.71 8.75 -7.59
CA ASP A 224 24.10 9.92 -8.24
C ASP A 224 23.04 10.57 -7.36
N ALA A 225 22.25 9.76 -6.64
CA ALA A 225 21.29 10.25 -5.67
C ALA A 225 21.97 11.05 -4.53
N VAL A 226 23.10 10.57 -4.01
CA VAL A 226 23.86 11.30 -2.98
C VAL A 226 24.38 12.65 -3.53
N GLU A 227 24.84 12.71 -4.77
CA GLU A 227 25.28 13.98 -5.36
C GLU A 227 24.12 14.99 -5.49
N ILE A 228 22.94 14.54 -5.86
CA ILE A 228 21.73 15.38 -5.88
C ILE A 228 21.43 15.90 -4.46
N LEU A 229 21.39 15.03 -3.47
CA LEU A 229 21.12 15.41 -2.08
C LEU A 229 22.15 16.41 -1.52
N LEU A 230 23.42 16.29 -1.91
CA LEU A 230 24.48 17.23 -1.57
C LEU A 230 24.26 18.58 -2.26
N LYS A 231 23.93 18.58 -3.56
CA LYS A 231 23.67 19.79 -4.35
C LYS A 231 22.46 20.56 -3.79
N ASP A 232 21.43 19.85 -3.38
CA ASP A 232 20.21 20.44 -2.81
C ASP A 232 20.35 20.81 -1.33
N GLY A 233 21.53 20.60 -0.74
CA GLY A 233 21.81 20.94 0.66
C GLY A 233 21.11 20.05 1.69
N LEU A 234 20.55 18.92 1.25
CA LEU A 234 19.89 17.94 2.14
C LEU A 234 20.91 17.10 2.92
N ILE A 235 22.12 16.93 2.38
CA ILE A 235 23.26 16.40 3.11
C ILE A 235 24.21 17.57 3.37
N PRO A 236 24.55 17.88 4.64
CA PRO A 236 25.53 18.90 4.98
C PRO A 236 26.91 18.63 4.36
N ALA A 237 27.60 19.70 3.91
CA ALA A 237 28.86 19.58 3.19
C ALA A 237 29.98 18.90 4.02
N ASP A 238 29.96 19.03 5.34
CA ASP A 238 30.88 18.36 6.27
C ASP A 238 30.69 16.85 6.30
N ARG A 239 29.50 16.34 5.93
CA ARG A 239 29.18 14.90 5.85
C ARG A 239 29.32 14.33 4.43
N ALA A 240 29.64 15.17 3.44
CA ALA A 240 29.71 14.76 2.03
C ALA A 240 30.71 13.62 1.80
N LEU A 241 31.90 13.71 2.39
CA LEU A 241 32.94 12.68 2.23
C LEU A 241 32.48 11.34 2.83
N LEU A 242 31.88 11.37 4.00
CA LEU A 242 31.36 10.16 4.64
C LEU A 242 30.25 9.53 3.81
N ALA A 243 29.30 10.31 3.30
CA ALA A 243 28.23 9.81 2.46
C ALA A 243 28.75 9.11 1.20
N ARG A 244 29.69 9.76 0.48
CA ARG A 244 30.31 9.20 -0.72
C ARG A 244 31.08 7.90 -0.44
N THR A 245 31.90 7.89 0.60
CA THR A 245 32.69 6.70 0.95
C THR A 245 31.81 5.55 1.40
N THR A 246 30.74 5.83 2.11
CA THR A 246 29.78 4.80 2.52
C THR A 246 29.10 4.18 1.30
N VAL A 247 28.60 5.00 0.37
CA VAL A 247 27.96 4.51 -0.85
C VAL A 247 28.95 3.69 -1.68
N GLN A 248 30.17 4.18 -1.91
CA GLN A 248 31.20 3.45 -2.63
C GLN A 248 31.56 2.10 -1.98
N ALA A 249 31.51 2.03 -0.65
CA ALA A 249 31.73 0.78 0.06
C ALA A 249 30.60 -0.23 -0.07
N LEU A 250 29.37 0.26 -0.28
CA LEU A 250 28.17 -0.56 -0.44
C LEU A 250 27.96 -1.02 -1.88
N GLU A 251 28.30 -0.16 -2.84
CA GLU A 251 28.09 -0.46 -4.26
C GLU A 251 29.03 -1.59 -4.75
N ARG A 252 28.45 -2.50 -5.51
CA ARG A 252 29.13 -3.57 -6.23
C ARG A 252 28.65 -3.55 -7.70
N LEU A 253 29.45 -4.08 -8.61
CA LEU A 253 29.02 -4.29 -9.98
C LEU A 253 28.05 -5.46 -9.99
N GLY A 254 26.83 -5.21 -10.48
CA GLY A 254 25.85 -6.25 -10.74
C GLY A 254 26.11 -7.03 -12.01
N GLU A 255 25.34 -8.07 -12.25
CA GLU A 255 25.45 -8.89 -13.48
C GLU A 255 25.13 -8.10 -14.75
N ASP A 256 24.32 -7.06 -14.63
CA ASP A 256 23.99 -6.11 -15.71
C ASP A 256 25.05 -5.02 -15.96
N GLY A 257 26.18 -5.07 -15.23
CA GLY A 257 27.26 -4.09 -15.30
C GLY A 257 26.96 -2.76 -14.63
N LYS A 258 25.80 -2.57 -13.99
CA LYS A 258 25.48 -1.37 -13.21
C LYS A 258 25.95 -1.52 -11.78
N LYS A 259 26.31 -0.38 -11.18
CA LYS A 259 26.60 -0.34 -9.75
C LYS A 259 25.29 -0.51 -8.97
N GLN A 260 25.29 -1.46 -8.08
CA GLN A 260 24.14 -1.73 -7.20
C GLN A 260 24.61 -2.00 -5.77
N ALA A 261 23.75 -1.67 -4.82
CA ALA A 261 23.96 -1.99 -3.42
C ALA A 261 22.79 -2.87 -2.94
N LYS A 262 23.10 -4.01 -2.32
CA LYS A 262 22.12 -4.90 -1.71
C LYS A 262 22.29 -4.90 -0.21
N PHE A 263 21.20 -4.69 0.53
CA PHE A 263 21.23 -4.61 1.98
C PHE A 263 19.93 -5.05 2.63
N ALA A 264 20.02 -5.48 3.87
CA ALA A 264 18.87 -5.79 4.69
C ALA A 264 18.39 -4.55 5.44
N LEU A 265 17.08 -4.33 5.42
CA LEU A 265 16.39 -3.35 6.25
C LEU A 265 15.52 -4.08 7.27
N SER A 266 15.37 -3.47 8.42
CA SER A 266 14.39 -3.91 9.42
C SER A 266 13.64 -2.73 9.97
N VAL A 267 12.40 -2.97 10.40
CA VAL A 267 11.60 -2.01 11.15
C VAL A 267 11.17 -2.65 12.47
N GLN A 268 11.46 -1.97 13.57
CA GLN A 268 11.05 -2.37 14.90
C GLN A 268 10.92 -1.13 15.78
N ASN A 269 9.88 -1.08 16.61
CA ASN A 269 9.60 0.08 17.48
C ASN A 269 9.57 1.40 16.68
N ARG A 270 9.07 1.37 15.45
CA ARG A 270 9.06 2.49 14.49
C ARG A 270 10.44 2.95 14.00
N ILE A 271 11.50 2.26 14.34
CA ILE A 271 12.85 2.57 13.87
C ILE A 271 13.15 1.69 12.67
N VAL A 272 13.42 2.33 11.53
CA VAL A 272 13.97 1.66 10.35
C VAL A 272 15.48 1.60 10.51
N SER A 273 16.06 0.42 10.37
CA SER A 273 17.47 0.17 10.55
C SER A 273 18.11 -0.50 9.34
N PHE A 274 19.34 -0.15 9.05
CA PHE A 274 20.23 -0.83 8.12
C PHE A 274 21.22 -1.67 8.93
N GLY A 275 21.02 -2.99 8.97
CA GLY A 275 21.74 -3.82 9.93
C GLY A 275 21.56 -3.28 11.36
N PRO A 276 22.66 -3.02 12.10
CA PRO A 276 22.56 -2.47 13.45
C PRO A 276 22.39 -0.95 13.51
N ALA A 277 22.49 -0.24 12.37
CA ALA A 277 22.49 1.22 12.34
C ALA A 277 21.05 1.77 12.12
N PRO A 278 20.52 2.58 13.05
CA PRO A 278 19.24 3.23 12.85
C PRO A 278 19.34 4.28 11.74
N LEU A 279 18.36 4.30 10.82
CA LEU A 279 18.29 5.26 9.72
C LEU A 279 17.29 6.38 10.01
N LEU A 280 16.08 6.02 10.39
CA LEU A 280 15.01 6.98 10.63
C LEU A 280 13.97 6.40 11.60
N THR A 281 13.16 7.26 12.17
CA THR A 281 12.02 6.90 13.00
C THR A 281 10.73 7.22 12.24
N LEU A 282 9.89 6.22 12.08
CA LEU A 282 8.56 6.39 11.46
C LEU A 282 7.61 7.11 12.43
N PRO A 283 6.68 7.92 11.91
CA PRO A 283 5.59 8.44 12.72
C PRO A 283 4.72 7.29 13.25
N PRO A 284 4.04 7.48 14.39
CA PRO A 284 3.11 6.46 14.89
C PRO A 284 1.94 6.29 13.92
N ILE A 285 1.56 5.03 13.66
CA ILE A 285 0.32 4.72 12.93
C ILE A 285 -0.81 4.80 13.95
N VAL A 286 -1.78 5.65 13.67
CA VAL A 286 -3.00 5.78 14.48
C VAL A 286 -4.13 5.07 13.73
N TRP A 287 -4.53 3.93 14.28
CA TRP A 287 -5.63 3.15 13.72
C TRP A 287 -6.98 3.68 14.23
N PRO A 288 -8.01 3.67 13.39
CA PRO A 288 -9.36 4.10 13.76
C PRO A 288 -10.07 3.11 14.67
#